data_b2647f743cdeeeeb3924c8ad47879e1b
#
_entry.id   b2647f743cdeeeeb3924c8ad47879e1b
#
_cell.length_a   1.000
_cell.length_b   1.000
_cell.length_c   1.000
_cell.angle_alpha   90.00
_cell.angle_beta   90.00
_cell.angle_gamma   90.00
#
_symmetry.space_group_name_H-M   'P 1'
#
loop_
_entity.id
_entity.type
_entity.pdbx_description
1 polymer ?
#
loop_
_entity_poly.entity_id
_entity_poly.type
_entity_poly.pdbx_seq_one_letter_code
_entity_poly.pdbx_strand_id
1 'polypeptide(L)'
;MTNQLNRWSFLGRDMAIDLGTANTLVYVRGKGIVLNEPSVVAVNQDTGAVLAVGAEAKKMIGRTPGSIVAIRPLKDGVIADFDTTAEMIKYFIRQVHKRTYLAKPRIVICVPSGITGVEQRAVKDAGYEAGARKVYIIEEPMAAAIGAGLPIHEPTGNMVVDIGGGTDRKSTRLNSSHVSESRMPSSA
;
A
#
# COMPACT_ATOMS: atom_id res chain seq x y z
N MET A 1 -24.60 27.20 7.52
CA MET A 1 -24.22 25.78 7.70
C MET A 1 -22.70 25.68 7.64
N THR A 2 -22.05 26.10 8.68
CA THR A 2 -20.60 26.24 8.75
C THR A 2 -20.12 25.71 10.10
N ASN A 3 -18.99 24.96 10.08
CA ASN A 3 -18.19 24.64 11.27
C ASN A 3 -18.47 23.36 12.08
N GLN A 4 -18.84 22.25 11.43
CA GLN A 4 -18.69 20.94 12.09
C GLN A 4 -17.36 20.23 11.73
N LEU A 5 -16.55 20.77 10.82
CA LEU A 5 -15.35 20.10 10.29
C LEU A 5 -14.07 20.22 11.15
N ASN A 6 -14.04 21.13 12.12
CA ASN A 6 -12.81 21.44 12.88
C ASN A 6 -12.66 20.71 14.22
N ARG A 7 -13.66 19.97 14.71
CA ARG A 7 -13.58 19.30 16.03
C ARG A 7 -12.85 17.96 16.03
N TRP A 8 -12.57 17.39 14.85
CA TRP A 8 -11.92 16.09 14.70
C TRP A 8 -10.44 16.16 14.28
N SER A 9 -9.86 17.36 14.25
CA SER A 9 -8.47 17.60 13.87
C SER A 9 -7.45 16.97 14.84
N PHE A 10 -7.85 16.64 16.05
CA PHE A 10 -6.98 16.00 17.06
C PHE A 10 -6.86 14.48 16.93
N LEU A 11 -7.75 13.82 16.17
CA LEU A 11 -7.85 12.35 16.09
C LEU A 11 -7.00 11.72 14.99
N GLY A 12 -6.06 12.45 14.40
CA GLY A 12 -5.29 11.98 13.26
C GLY A 12 -6.13 11.96 11.97
N ARG A 13 -5.50 12.33 10.87
CA ARG A 13 -6.17 12.34 9.57
C ARG A 13 -6.16 10.93 8.98
N ASP A 14 -7.31 10.50 8.49
CA ASP A 14 -7.42 9.25 7.74
C ASP A 14 -6.48 9.28 6.53
N MET A 15 -5.85 8.15 6.24
CA MET A 15 -4.90 8.02 5.16
C MET A 15 -5.12 6.74 4.36
N ALA A 16 -4.68 6.76 3.13
CA ALA A 16 -4.58 5.59 2.28
C ALA A 16 -3.14 5.39 1.85
N ILE A 17 -2.72 4.14 1.80
CA ILE A 17 -1.40 3.72 1.33
C ILE A 17 -1.61 2.80 0.13
N ASP A 18 -0.98 3.13 -0.98
CA ASP A 18 -0.94 2.28 -2.16
C ASP A 18 0.44 1.63 -2.24
N LEU A 19 0.48 0.31 -2.06
CA LEU A 19 1.70 -0.48 -2.05
C LEU A 19 2.04 -0.94 -3.47
N GLY A 20 2.52 -0.03 -4.31
CA GLY A 20 2.95 -0.36 -5.65
C GLY A 20 4.34 -1.01 -5.69
N THR A 21 4.60 -1.85 -6.71
CA THR A 21 5.90 -2.53 -6.91
C THR A 21 7.05 -1.55 -7.13
N ALA A 22 6.82 -0.46 -7.86
CA ALA A 22 7.84 0.55 -8.15
C ALA A 22 7.87 1.65 -7.08
N ASN A 23 6.73 2.20 -6.75
CA ASN A 23 6.56 3.29 -5.80
C ASN A 23 5.40 3.01 -4.85
N THR A 24 5.54 3.45 -3.61
CA THR A 24 4.47 3.53 -2.62
C THR A 24 3.94 4.96 -2.56
N LEU A 25 2.63 5.11 -2.65
CA LEU A 25 1.94 6.39 -2.52
C LEU A 25 1.22 6.47 -1.18
N VAL A 26 1.28 7.63 -0.54
CA VAL A 26 0.49 7.90 0.66
C VAL A 26 -0.39 9.12 0.45
N TYR A 27 -1.67 8.90 0.57
CA TYR A 27 -2.71 9.92 0.51
C TYR A 27 -3.21 10.25 1.92
N VAL A 28 -3.40 11.52 2.21
CA VAL A 28 -4.00 11.98 3.48
C VAL A 28 -5.26 12.77 3.19
N ARG A 29 -6.33 12.42 3.87
CA ARG A 29 -7.63 13.10 3.72
C ARG A 29 -7.50 14.60 3.93
N GLY A 30 -7.89 15.37 2.90
CA GLY A 30 -7.83 16.83 2.90
C GLY A 30 -6.46 17.44 2.61
N LYS A 31 -5.45 16.61 2.29
CA LYS A 31 -4.13 17.08 1.83
C LYS A 31 -3.72 16.52 0.46
N GLY A 32 -4.40 15.46 -0.01
CA GLY A 32 -4.01 14.78 -1.24
C GLY A 32 -2.85 13.80 -1.02
N ILE A 33 -2.12 13.52 -2.09
CA ILE A 33 -0.90 12.69 -2.04
C ILE A 33 0.21 13.49 -1.35
N VAL A 34 0.67 13.00 -0.22
CA VAL A 34 1.67 13.66 0.63
C VAL A 34 3.03 12.98 0.55
N LEU A 35 3.08 11.76 -0.01
CA LEU A 35 4.29 10.99 -0.15
C LEU A 35 4.19 10.13 -1.41
N ASN A 36 5.28 10.13 -2.18
CA ASN A 36 5.49 9.28 -3.35
C ASN A 36 6.95 8.84 -3.33
N GLU A 37 7.19 7.64 -2.85
CA GLU A 37 8.53 7.13 -2.58
C GLU A 37 8.75 5.79 -3.28
N PRO A 38 9.97 5.50 -3.74
CA PRO A 38 10.30 4.17 -4.24
C PRO A 38 10.02 3.07 -3.21
N SER A 39 9.44 1.96 -3.64
CA SER A 39 9.24 0.78 -2.80
C SER A 39 10.56 0.00 -2.64
N VAL A 40 11.53 0.62 -1.96
CA VAL A 40 12.89 0.10 -1.73
C VAL A 40 13.23 0.26 -0.26
N VAL A 41 13.88 -0.75 0.30
CA VAL A 41 14.35 -0.76 1.70
C VAL A 41 15.80 -1.19 1.72
N ALA A 42 16.65 -0.45 2.41
CA ALA A 42 18.03 -0.83 2.67
C ALA A 42 18.11 -1.54 4.03
N VAL A 43 18.62 -2.76 4.03
CA VAL A 43 18.78 -3.58 5.23
C VAL A 43 20.25 -3.95 5.41
N ASN A 44 20.65 -4.03 6.67
CA ASN A 44 21.92 -4.64 7.04
C ASN A 44 21.72 -6.16 7.05
N GLN A 45 22.48 -6.90 6.23
CA GLN A 45 22.36 -8.36 6.09
C GLN A 45 22.74 -9.11 7.36
N ASP A 46 23.69 -8.57 8.14
CA ASP A 46 24.20 -9.25 9.33
C ASP A 46 23.21 -9.16 10.51
N THR A 47 22.50 -8.04 10.60
CA THR A 47 21.60 -7.75 11.72
C THR A 47 20.11 -7.79 11.36
N GLY A 48 19.76 -7.79 10.07
CA GLY A 48 18.38 -7.64 9.60
C GLY A 48 17.79 -6.24 9.81
N ALA A 49 18.60 -5.29 10.32
CA ALA A 49 18.10 -3.97 10.65
C ALA A 49 17.80 -3.13 9.40
N VAL A 50 16.64 -2.48 9.38
CA VAL A 50 16.27 -1.51 8.35
C VAL A 50 17.04 -0.20 8.58
N LEU A 51 17.83 0.20 7.60
CA LEU A 51 18.68 1.40 7.66
C LEU A 51 18.05 2.60 6.95
N ALA A 52 17.38 2.37 5.85
CA ALA A 52 16.73 3.42 5.06
C ALA A 52 15.53 2.85 4.29
N VAL A 53 14.61 3.72 3.91
CA VAL A 53 13.41 3.39 3.12
C VAL A 53 13.21 4.46 2.05
N GLY A 54 12.65 4.06 0.91
CA GLY A 54 12.26 4.97 -0.14
C GLY A 54 13.45 5.54 -0.93
N ALA A 55 13.44 6.84 -1.18
CA ALA A 55 14.46 7.51 -1.95
C ALA A 55 15.87 7.40 -1.34
N GLU A 56 15.98 7.40 -0.02
CA GLU A 56 17.26 7.23 0.67
C GLU A 56 17.81 5.82 0.47
N ALA A 57 16.98 4.79 0.59
CA ALA A 57 17.38 3.41 0.31
C ALA A 57 17.80 3.24 -1.16
N LYS A 58 17.08 3.88 -2.09
CA LYS A 58 17.42 3.85 -3.52
C LYS A 58 18.79 4.43 -3.83
N LYS A 59 19.21 5.48 -3.12
CA LYS A 59 20.54 6.08 -3.26
C LYS A 59 21.68 5.15 -2.82
N MET A 60 21.37 4.20 -1.96
CA MET A 60 22.33 3.23 -1.42
C MET A 60 22.62 2.07 -2.39
N ILE A 61 21.78 1.86 -3.40
CA ILE A 61 21.98 0.79 -4.40
C ILE A 61 23.34 0.95 -5.10
N GLY A 62 24.18 -0.07 -4.99
CA GLY A 62 25.50 -0.10 -5.61
C GLY A 62 26.54 0.85 -5.03
N ARG A 63 26.28 1.48 -3.89
CA ARG A 63 27.18 2.48 -3.26
C ARG A 63 27.53 2.17 -1.81
N THR A 64 27.06 1.05 -1.27
CA THR A 64 27.23 0.69 0.14
C THR A 64 28.18 -0.49 0.30
N PRO A 65 28.84 -0.65 1.45
CA PRO A 65 29.59 -1.85 1.80
C PRO A 65 28.75 -3.12 1.63
N GLY A 66 29.38 -4.25 1.37
CA GLY A 66 28.70 -5.52 1.05
C GLY A 66 27.70 -6.03 2.09
N SER A 67 27.76 -5.50 3.33
CA SER A 67 26.79 -5.82 4.39
C SER A 67 25.46 -5.08 4.27
N ILE A 68 25.32 -4.11 3.37
CA ILE A 68 24.09 -3.35 3.17
C ILE A 68 23.51 -3.67 1.81
N VAL A 69 22.29 -4.21 1.80
CA VAL A 69 21.56 -4.57 0.58
C VAL A 69 20.26 -3.77 0.49
N ALA A 70 20.03 -3.19 -0.68
CA ALA A 70 18.76 -2.56 -0.99
C ALA A 70 17.84 -3.59 -1.67
N ILE A 71 16.73 -3.89 -1.04
CA ILE A 71 15.74 -4.87 -1.50
C ILE A 71 14.44 -4.19 -1.89
N ARG A 72 13.72 -4.81 -2.81
CA ARG A 72 12.35 -4.44 -3.16
C ARG A 72 11.42 -5.45 -2.54
N PRO A 73 10.70 -5.09 -1.47
CA PRO A 73 9.84 -6.03 -0.76
C PRO A 73 8.59 -6.43 -1.55
N LEU A 74 8.26 -5.65 -2.59
CA LEU A 74 7.19 -5.93 -3.55
C LEU A 74 7.81 -6.24 -4.91
N LYS A 75 7.46 -7.38 -5.50
CA LYS A 75 7.96 -7.81 -6.80
C LYS A 75 6.84 -8.47 -7.58
N ASP A 76 6.74 -8.13 -8.87
CA ASP A 76 5.76 -8.72 -9.79
C ASP A 76 4.32 -8.68 -9.23
N GLY A 77 4.00 -7.60 -8.51
CA GLY A 77 2.69 -7.38 -7.90
C GLY A 77 2.34 -8.33 -6.75
N VAL A 78 3.34 -8.93 -6.11
CA VAL A 78 3.18 -9.70 -4.88
C VAL A 78 4.12 -9.19 -3.80
N ILE A 79 3.77 -9.45 -2.55
CA ILE A 79 4.66 -9.19 -1.42
C ILE A 79 5.68 -10.33 -1.36
N ALA A 80 6.93 -10.04 -1.67
CA ALA A 80 8.02 -11.01 -1.66
C ALA A 80 8.67 -11.15 -0.28
N ASP A 81 8.62 -10.07 0.51
CA ASP A 81 9.19 -10.02 1.87
C ASP A 81 8.24 -9.25 2.79
N PHE A 82 7.62 -9.99 3.73
CA PHE A 82 6.61 -9.43 4.63
C PHE A 82 7.18 -8.55 5.72
N ASP A 83 8.27 -8.98 6.34
CA ASP A 83 8.88 -8.26 7.45
C ASP A 83 9.39 -6.91 6.96
N THR A 84 10.05 -6.91 5.83
CA THR A 84 10.53 -5.68 5.20
C THR A 84 9.38 -4.79 4.71
N THR A 85 8.29 -5.37 4.18
CA THR A 85 7.08 -4.62 3.80
C THR A 85 6.44 -3.98 5.04
N ALA A 86 6.34 -4.71 6.14
CA ALA A 86 5.80 -4.20 7.38
C ALA A 86 6.60 -3.00 7.90
N GLU A 87 7.93 -3.10 7.91
CA GLU A 87 8.79 -1.99 8.32
C GLU A 87 8.68 -0.78 7.38
N MET A 88 8.57 -1.02 6.07
CA MET A 88 8.32 0.03 5.08
C MET A 88 6.99 0.76 5.34
N ILE A 89 5.92 0.02 5.59
CA ILE A 89 4.60 0.60 5.93
C ILE A 89 4.69 1.43 7.21
N LYS A 90 5.31 0.89 8.26
CA LYS A 90 5.52 1.61 9.53
C LYS A 90 6.30 2.91 9.32
N TYR A 91 7.35 2.85 8.52
CA TYR A 91 8.16 4.02 8.20
C TYR A 91 7.33 5.11 7.53
N PHE A 92 6.56 4.80 6.48
CA PHE A 92 5.75 5.77 5.77
C PHE A 92 4.62 6.35 6.63
N ILE A 93 3.98 5.53 7.46
CA ILE A 93 2.98 6.03 8.40
C ILE A 93 3.59 7.03 9.38
N ARG A 94 4.76 6.72 9.93
CA ARG A 94 5.48 7.59 10.88
C ARG A 94 5.95 8.87 10.23
N GLN A 95 6.39 8.83 8.98
CA GLN A 95 6.79 10.02 8.20
C GLN A 95 5.63 11.02 8.08
N VAL A 96 4.44 10.54 7.82
CA VAL A 96 3.24 11.37 7.64
C VAL A 96 2.66 11.83 8.98
N HIS A 97 2.69 10.98 10.00
CA HIS A 97 2.19 11.25 11.33
C HIS A 97 3.34 11.47 12.33
N LYS A 98 3.99 12.63 12.27
CA LYS A 98 5.11 13.00 13.14
C LYS A 98 4.77 13.03 14.66
N ARG A 99 3.48 13.08 15.03
CA ARG A 99 2.99 13.06 16.41
C ARG A 99 2.11 11.82 16.64
N THR A 100 2.72 10.67 16.78
CA THR A 100 2.06 9.37 16.89
C THR A 100 1.27 9.18 18.18
N TYR A 101 1.57 9.92 19.26
CA TYR A 101 1.00 9.67 20.59
C TYR A 101 -0.48 10.08 20.72
N LEU A 102 -0.92 11.10 19.99
CA LEU A 102 -2.30 11.63 20.11
C LEU A 102 -3.18 11.39 18.87
N ALA A 103 -2.57 11.05 17.75
CA ALA A 103 -3.26 10.90 16.48
C ALA A 103 -3.29 9.45 16.06
N LYS A 104 -4.42 8.77 16.24
CA LYS A 104 -4.63 7.39 15.81
C LYS A 104 -5.45 7.38 14.52
N PRO A 105 -4.83 7.42 13.32
CA PRO A 105 -5.55 7.47 12.05
C PRO A 105 -6.28 6.16 11.76
N ARG A 106 -7.32 6.23 10.92
CA ARG A 106 -7.79 5.07 10.15
C ARG A 106 -6.95 5.01 8.89
N ILE A 107 -6.51 3.81 8.55
CA ILE A 107 -5.64 3.58 7.39
C ILE A 107 -6.33 2.59 6.47
N VAL A 108 -6.38 2.92 5.19
CA VAL A 108 -6.71 1.98 4.11
C VAL A 108 -5.40 1.63 3.43
N ILE A 109 -5.09 0.35 3.32
CA ILE A 109 -3.89 -0.14 2.62
C ILE A 109 -4.36 -0.87 1.37
N CYS A 110 -3.94 -0.36 0.23
CA CYS A 110 -4.13 -1.00 -1.06
C CYS A 110 -3.04 -2.04 -1.24
N VAL A 111 -3.45 -3.24 -1.55
CA VAL A 111 -2.56 -4.39 -1.70
C VAL A 111 -2.79 -5.05 -3.06
N PRO A 112 -1.78 -5.73 -3.60
CA PRO A 112 -1.95 -6.53 -4.80
C PRO A 112 -3.09 -7.56 -4.64
N SER A 113 -3.77 -7.90 -5.74
CA SER A 113 -4.79 -8.95 -5.73
C SER A 113 -4.16 -10.32 -5.52
N GLY A 114 -4.88 -11.21 -4.85
CA GLY A 114 -4.44 -12.59 -4.63
C GLY A 114 -3.50 -12.78 -3.44
N ILE A 115 -3.37 -11.78 -2.54
CA ILE A 115 -2.65 -11.98 -1.29
C ILE A 115 -3.39 -12.98 -0.41
N THR A 116 -2.64 -13.82 0.30
CA THR A 116 -3.16 -14.81 1.23
C THR A 116 -3.72 -14.16 2.51
N GLY A 117 -4.55 -14.89 3.25
CA GLY A 117 -5.07 -14.40 4.53
C GLY A 117 -3.96 -14.10 5.56
N VAL A 118 -2.86 -14.85 5.51
CA VAL A 118 -1.68 -14.61 6.38
C VAL A 118 -1.02 -13.28 6.05
N GLU A 119 -0.84 -13.02 4.76
CA GLU A 119 -0.29 -11.77 4.24
C GLU A 119 -1.15 -10.56 4.58
N GLN A 120 -2.47 -10.69 4.39
CA GLN A 120 -3.41 -9.64 4.80
C GLN A 120 -3.29 -9.32 6.29
N ARG A 121 -3.14 -10.35 7.11
CA ARG A 121 -2.96 -10.18 8.55
C ARG A 121 -1.66 -9.45 8.88
N ALA A 122 -0.54 -9.85 8.27
CA ALA A 122 0.75 -9.20 8.47
C ALA A 122 0.71 -7.70 8.10
N VAL A 123 0.07 -7.36 6.96
CA VAL A 123 -0.11 -5.96 6.55
C VAL A 123 -1.00 -5.19 7.54
N LYS A 124 -2.07 -5.80 8.06
CA LYS A 124 -2.90 -5.18 9.10
C LYS A 124 -2.14 -4.95 10.40
N ASP A 125 -1.40 -5.96 10.84
CA ASP A 125 -0.62 -5.89 12.07
C ASP A 125 0.45 -4.80 11.97
N ALA A 126 1.15 -4.69 10.84
CA ALA A 126 2.09 -3.60 10.57
C ALA A 126 1.43 -2.21 10.68
N GLY A 127 0.22 -2.05 10.15
CA GLY A 127 -0.53 -0.81 10.27
C GLY A 127 -0.90 -0.47 11.73
N TYR A 128 -1.32 -1.45 12.52
CA TYR A 128 -1.61 -1.26 13.94
C TYR A 128 -0.35 -0.94 14.75
N GLU A 129 0.75 -1.64 14.51
CA GLU A 129 2.05 -1.36 15.15
C GLU A 129 2.61 0.02 14.81
N ALA A 130 2.28 0.54 13.62
CA ALA A 130 2.61 1.91 13.25
C ALA A 130 1.72 2.97 13.94
N GLY A 131 0.72 2.55 14.75
CA GLY A 131 -0.12 3.44 15.54
C GLY A 131 -1.50 3.72 14.95
N ALA A 132 -1.95 2.99 13.93
CA ALA A 132 -3.31 3.09 13.43
C ALA A 132 -4.33 2.61 14.47
N ARG A 133 -5.48 3.29 14.56
CA ARG A 133 -6.62 2.80 15.37
C ARG A 133 -7.45 1.77 14.62
N LYS A 134 -7.45 1.81 13.29
CA LYS A 134 -8.17 0.87 12.44
C LYS A 134 -7.48 0.77 11.07
N VAL A 135 -7.29 -0.45 10.62
CA VAL A 135 -6.69 -0.76 9.33
C VAL A 135 -7.69 -1.51 8.47
N TYR A 136 -7.87 -1.05 7.26
CA TYR A 136 -8.66 -1.69 6.21
C TYR A 136 -7.73 -2.11 5.09
N ILE A 137 -7.98 -3.26 4.51
CA ILE A 137 -7.30 -3.72 3.30
C ILE A 137 -8.28 -3.58 2.14
N ILE A 138 -7.78 -3.11 1.03
CA ILE A 138 -8.50 -3.07 -0.26
C ILE A 138 -7.58 -3.63 -1.34
N GLU A 139 -8.13 -4.40 -2.24
CA GLU A 139 -7.39 -4.89 -3.40
C GLU A 139 -7.23 -3.78 -4.45
N GLU A 140 -6.06 -3.75 -5.09
CA GLU A 140 -5.68 -2.76 -6.10
C GLU A 140 -6.74 -2.56 -7.20
N PRO A 141 -7.31 -3.60 -7.83
CA PRO A 141 -8.35 -3.42 -8.84
C PRO A 141 -9.64 -2.81 -8.29
N MET A 142 -9.99 -3.12 -7.04
CA MET A 142 -11.16 -2.52 -6.39
C MET A 142 -10.92 -1.04 -6.09
N ALA A 143 -9.73 -0.69 -5.61
CA ALA A 143 -9.36 0.69 -5.36
C ALA A 143 -9.36 1.51 -6.65
N ALA A 144 -8.84 0.94 -7.75
CA ALA A 144 -8.85 1.56 -9.07
C ALA A 144 -10.28 1.76 -9.61
N ALA A 145 -11.16 0.76 -9.45
CA ALA A 145 -12.56 0.88 -9.86
C ALA A 145 -13.29 2.00 -9.10
N ILE A 146 -13.08 2.10 -7.79
CA ILE A 146 -13.65 3.17 -6.97
C ILE A 146 -13.09 4.52 -7.40
N GLY A 147 -11.78 4.59 -7.62
CA GLY A 147 -11.11 5.83 -8.03
C GLY A 147 -11.54 6.31 -9.41
N ALA A 148 -11.85 5.39 -10.33
CA ALA A 148 -12.42 5.69 -11.66
C ALA A 148 -13.91 6.02 -11.62
N GLY A 149 -14.58 5.94 -10.47
CA GLY A 149 -16.02 6.22 -10.35
C GLY A 149 -16.89 5.16 -11.00
N LEU A 150 -16.41 3.92 -11.14
CA LEU A 150 -17.20 2.84 -11.72
C LEU A 150 -18.34 2.46 -10.76
N PRO A 151 -19.51 2.07 -11.28
CA PRO A 151 -20.68 1.73 -10.49
C PRO A 151 -20.52 0.35 -9.83
N ILE A 152 -19.62 0.24 -8.83
CA ILE A 152 -19.29 -1.02 -8.16
C ILE A 152 -20.46 -1.64 -7.38
N HIS A 153 -21.54 -0.91 -7.18
CA HIS A 153 -22.74 -1.36 -6.46
C HIS A 153 -23.84 -1.90 -7.38
N GLU A 154 -23.70 -1.69 -8.68
CA GLU A 154 -24.65 -2.14 -9.67
C GLU A 154 -24.27 -3.52 -10.24
N PRO A 155 -25.25 -4.36 -10.62
CA PRO A 155 -24.99 -5.66 -11.22
C PRO A 155 -24.58 -5.54 -12.69
N THR A 156 -23.60 -4.68 -12.98
CA THR A 156 -23.04 -4.43 -14.31
C THR A 156 -21.63 -4.94 -14.38
N GLY A 157 -21.21 -5.47 -15.52
CA GLY A 157 -19.83 -5.87 -15.78
C GLY A 157 -18.96 -4.62 -15.97
N ASN A 158 -17.96 -4.44 -15.12
CA ASN A 158 -16.97 -3.37 -15.24
C ASN A 158 -15.58 -3.99 -15.33
N MET A 159 -14.72 -3.40 -16.16
CA MET A 159 -13.34 -3.85 -16.32
C MET A 159 -12.38 -2.71 -15.98
N VAL A 160 -11.38 -3.01 -15.18
CA VAL A 160 -10.24 -2.14 -14.91
C VAL A 160 -8.99 -2.79 -15.45
N VAL A 161 -8.19 -2.04 -16.18
CA VAL A 161 -6.87 -2.46 -16.64
C VAL A 161 -5.87 -1.57 -15.92
N ASP A 162 -5.07 -2.19 -15.08
CA ASP A 162 -3.99 -1.53 -14.35
C ASP A 162 -2.65 -1.96 -14.95
N ILE A 163 -1.86 -0.99 -15.40
CA ILE A 163 -0.56 -1.19 -16.02
C ILE A 163 0.48 -0.45 -15.18
N GLY A 164 1.15 -1.18 -14.30
CA GLY A 164 2.12 -0.64 -13.36
C GLY A 164 3.58 -0.88 -13.76
N GLY A 165 4.51 -0.38 -12.95
CA GLY A 165 5.96 -0.51 -13.16
C GLY A 165 6.54 -1.91 -12.93
N GLY A 166 5.75 -2.91 -12.57
CA GLY A 166 6.19 -4.28 -12.29
C GLY A 166 5.22 -5.37 -12.74
N THR A 167 4.00 -5.05 -13.10
CA THR A 167 3.00 -6.05 -13.53
C THR A 167 1.90 -5.44 -14.37
N ASP A 168 1.53 -6.16 -15.42
CA ASP A 168 0.27 -5.93 -16.13
C ASP A 168 -0.82 -6.78 -15.48
N ARG A 169 -1.81 -6.14 -14.88
CA ARG A 169 -2.96 -6.85 -14.31
C ARG A 169 -4.25 -6.41 -14.96
N LYS A 170 -4.94 -7.37 -15.54
CA LYS A 170 -6.32 -7.23 -15.98
C LYS A 170 -7.22 -7.82 -14.91
N SER A 171 -8.12 -7.05 -14.34
CA SER A 171 -9.15 -7.61 -13.49
C SER A 171 -10.52 -7.16 -13.97
N THR A 172 -11.38 -8.15 -14.17
CA THR A 172 -12.79 -7.97 -14.51
C THR A 172 -13.59 -8.31 -13.27
N ARG A 173 -14.40 -7.39 -12.80
CA ARG A 173 -15.34 -7.67 -11.72
C ARG A 173 -16.76 -7.69 -12.27
N LEU A 174 -17.40 -8.84 -12.19
CA LEU A 174 -18.84 -8.96 -12.36
C LEU A 174 -19.47 -8.78 -10.97
N ASN A 175 -20.36 -7.82 -10.82
CA ASN A 175 -21.10 -7.64 -9.59
C ASN A 175 -22.27 -8.64 -9.54
N SER A 176 -21.91 -9.91 -9.40
CA SER A 176 -22.80 -10.98 -9.02
C SER A 176 -22.21 -11.64 -7.78
N SER A 177 -22.99 -12.33 -6.98
CA SER A 177 -22.59 -12.99 -5.73
C SER A 177 -21.48 -14.06 -5.91
N HIS A 178 -20.89 -14.17 -7.10
CA HIS A 178 -19.78 -15.04 -7.42
C HIS A 178 -18.65 -14.24 -8.05
N VAL A 179 -17.49 -14.25 -7.40
CA VAL A 179 -16.22 -13.79 -7.96
C VAL A 179 -15.70 -14.89 -8.86
N SER A 180 -15.75 -14.70 -10.18
CA SER A 180 -15.04 -15.58 -11.11
C SER A 180 -13.79 -14.86 -11.60
N GLU A 181 -12.61 -15.34 -11.23
CA GLU A 181 -11.36 -15.00 -11.91
C GLU A 181 -11.37 -15.67 -13.28
N SER A 182 -11.60 -14.89 -14.33
CA SER A 182 -11.41 -15.38 -15.70
C SER A 182 -9.96 -15.14 -16.11
N ARG A 183 -9.13 -16.17 -16.05
CA ARG A 183 -7.84 -16.17 -16.74
C ARG A 183 -8.10 -16.33 -18.22
N MET A 184 -7.79 -15.32 -19.04
CA MET A 184 -7.67 -15.53 -20.47
C MET A 184 -6.42 -16.38 -20.75
N PRO A 185 -6.52 -17.42 -21.60
CA PRO A 185 -5.33 -18.15 -22.04
C PRO A 185 -4.44 -17.19 -22.84
N SER A 186 -3.13 -17.20 -22.54
CA SER A 186 -2.15 -16.54 -23.36
C SER A 186 -2.15 -17.21 -24.74
N SER A 187 -2.59 -16.49 -25.75
CA SER A 187 -2.38 -16.93 -27.13
C SER A 187 -0.89 -16.86 -27.45
N ALA A 188 -0.37 -17.98 -27.88
CA ALA A 188 0.96 -18.16 -28.45
C ALA A 188 1.23 -17.20 -29.61
#